data_20f05d7c694fef53bedf85e96e63ea86
#
_entry.id   20f05d7c694fef53bedf85e96e63ea86
#
_cell.length_a   1.000
_cell.length_b   1.000
_cell.length_c   1.000
_cell.angle_alpha   90.00
_cell.angle_beta   90.00
_cell.angle_gamma   90.00
#
_symmetry.space_group_name_H-M   'P 1'
#
loop_
_entity.id
_entity.type
_entity.pdbx_description
1 polymer ?
#
loop_
_entity_poly.entity_id
_entity_poly.type
_entity_poly.pdbx_seq_one_letter_code
_entity_poly.pdbx_strand_id
1 'polypeptide(L)'
;HDPVPTCSITMDAANNFVSNKRGYFYISDGYKAGPFMSDFSSWGPTPDLRLKPEISAHGGEITSAVPNGWDEYSGTSMATPNLAGAMSLVLGYINNNKGFFPMLSSETGIDKEDKVTIANRLMMSTATIAYDEFGFPYSPRKQGAGLADINKAMTTQAYIYVPGSDKTKIETFDSRTGEFTLSFNVKNLSSTQRKYKIST
;
A
#
# COMPACT_ATOMS: atom_id res chain seq x y z
N HIS A 1 -17.19 -9.84 18.75
CA HIS A 1 -16.35 -10.96 19.17
C HIS A 1 -15.08 -10.89 18.34
N ASP A 2 -14.00 -10.48 18.99
CA ASP A 2 -12.68 -10.62 18.37
C ASP A 2 -12.47 -12.12 18.11
N PRO A 3 -12.07 -12.53 16.89
CA PRO A 3 -11.79 -13.93 16.62
C PRO A 3 -10.66 -14.37 17.56
N VAL A 4 -10.92 -15.38 18.37
CA VAL A 4 -9.87 -16.00 19.18
C VAL A 4 -8.84 -16.58 18.20
N PRO A 5 -7.56 -16.23 18.34
CA PRO A 5 -6.54 -16.80 17.48
C PRO A 5 -6.60 -18.32 17.54
N THR A 6 -6.87 -18.96 16.42
CA THR A 6 -6.89 -20.42 16.31
C THR A 6 -5.60 -20.88 15.66
N CYS A 7 -4.96 -21.89 16.21
CA CYS A 7 -3.79 -22.53 15.62
C CYS A 7 -4.03 -24.05 15.53
N SER A 8 -3.46 -24.66 14.51
CA SER A 8 -3.41 -26.11 14.40
C SER A 8 -2.17 -26.61 15.12
N ILE A 9 -2.32 -27.65 15.95
CA ILE A 9 -1.20 -28.33 16.61
C ILE A 9 -1.23 -29.81 16.24
N THR A 10 -0.09 -30.46 16.26
CA THR A 10 -0.02 -31.90 16.05
C THR A 10 -0.70 -32.65 17.20
N MET A 11 -1.19 -33.87 16.93
CA MET A 11 -1.81 -34.71 17.98
C MET A 11 -0.83 -34.99 19.12
N ASP A 12 0.45 -35.13 18.86
CA ASP A 12 1.47 -35.37 19.88
C ASP A 12 1.64 -34.13 20.78
N ALA A 13 1.65 -32.93 20.18
CA ALA A 13 1.71 -31.68 20.94
C ALA A 13 0.44 -31.49 21.79
N ALA A 14 -0.74 -31.81 21.24
CA ALA A 14 -2.01 -31.76 21.95
C ALA A 14 -2.03 -32.73 23.14
N ASN A 15 -1.61 -33.97 22.95
CA ASN A 15 -1.53 -35.01 23.98
C ASN A 15 -0.55 -34.62 25.11
N ASN A 16 0.60 -34.08 24.76
CA ASN A 16 1.57 -33.56 25.73
C ASN A 16 1.00 -32.41 26.56
N PHE A 17 0.27 -31.49 25.93
CA PHE A 17 -0.35 -30.37 26.61
C PHE A 17 -1.42 -30.85 27.59
N VAL A 18 -2.29 -31.77 27.17
CA VAL A 18 -3.35 -32.35 28.03
C VAL A 18 -2.74 -33.12 29.21
N SER A 19 -1.68 -33.88 28.96
CA SER A 19 -1.01 -34.71 30.02
C SER A 19 -0.33 -33.84 31.07
N ASN A 20 0.34 -32.77 30.65
CA ASN A 20 1.15 -31.95 31.56
C ASN A 20 0.39 -30.78 32.18
N LYS A 21 -0.81 -30.46 31.70
CA LYS A 21 -1.68 -29.33 32.11
C LYS A 21 -0.97 -27.95 32.14
N ARG A 22 0.20 -27.87 31.59
CA ARG A 22 1.03 -26.66 31.42
C ARG A 22 1.86 -26.81 30.16
N GLY A 23 1.95 -25.75 29.38
CA GLY A 23 2.81 -25.68 28.21
C GLY A 23 2.99 -24.24 27.76
N TYR A 24 4.07 -24.00 27.04
CA TYR A 24 4.30 -22.75 26.35
C TYR A 24 4.06 -23.00 24.87
N PHE A 25 3.24 -22.16 24.26
CA PHE A 25 3.09 -22.15 22.82
C PHE A 25 4.20 -21.30 22.25
N TYR A 26 5.08 -21.90 21.50
CA TYR A 26 5.96 -21.20 20.61
C TYR A 26 5.29 -21.18 19.24
N ILE A 27 4.83 -20.02 18.82
CA ILE A 27 4.48 -19.80 17.43
C ILE A 27 5.82 -19.56 16.74
N SER A 28 6.38 -20.62 16.14
CA SER A 28 7.56 -20.44 15.30
C SER A 28 7.16 -19.58 14.11
N ASP A 29 8.08 -18.70 13.67
CA ASP A 29 7.92 -17.73 12.59
C ASP A 29 7.60 -18.33 11.20
N GLY A 30 6.92 -19.47 11.16
CA GLY A 30 6.59 -20.18 9.92
C GLY A 30 5.57 -19.47 9.03
N TYR A 31 4.72 -18.62 9.60
CA TYR A 31 3.74 -17.87 8.83
C TYR A 31 3.83 -16.39 9.21
N LYS A 32 4.22 -15.56 8.27
CA LYS A 32 4.15 -14.11 8.47
C LYS A 32 2.68 -13.73 8.61
N ALA A 33 2.37 -12.97 9.66
CA ALA A 33 1.07 -12.34 9.75
C ALA A 33 0.89 -11.41 8.55
N GLY A 34 -0.31 -11.48 7.90
CA GLY A 34 -0.65 -10.57 6.80
C GLY A 34 -0.41 -9.08 7.12
N PRO A 35 -0.84 -8.18 6.30
CA PRO A 35 -1.93 -8.39 5.32
C PRO A 35 -1.49 -9.10 4.04
N PHE A 36 -2.30 -10.04 3.57
CA PHE A 36 -2.13 -10.73 2.31
C PHE A 36 -3.08 -10.19 1.25
N MET A 37 -2.69 -10.33 -0.02
CA MET A 37 -3.58 -10.00 -1.13
C MET A 37 -4.72 -11.01 -1.22
N SER A 38 -5.95 -10.52 -1.14
CA SER A 38 -7.15 -11.36 -1.25
C SER A 38 -7.26 -12.01 -2.63
N ASP A 39 -7.82 -13.22 -2.67
CA ASP A 39 -7.98 -13.99 -3.92
C ASP A 39 -8.94 -13.34 -4.90
N PHE A 40 -9.91 -12.59 -4.41
CA PHE A 40 -10.86 -11.84 -5.24
C PHE A 40 -10.25 -10.59 -5.90
N SER A 41 -9.03 -10.19 -5.53
CA SER A 41 -8.38 -9.01 -6.14
C SER A 41 -8.02 -9.28 -7.59
N SER A 42 -8.43 -8.37 -8.48
CA SER A 42 -8.13 -8.49 -9.91
C SER A 42 -6.65 -8.27 -10.20
N TRP A 43 -6.18 -8.92 -11.26
CA TRP A 43 -4.84 -8.80 -11.76
C TRP A 43 -4.78 -7.90 -12.99
N GLY A 44 -3.74 -7.08 -13.07
CA GLY A 44 -3.33 -6.44 -14.32
C GLY A 44 -2.42 -7.34 -15.18
N PRO A 45 -1.96 -6.84 -16.31
CA PRO A 45 -2.22 -5.52 -16.86
C PRO A 45 -3.61 -5.39 -17.47
N THR A 46 -3.96 -4.16 -17.88
CA THR A 46 -5.14 -3.94 -18.72
C THR A 46 -4.91 -4.52 -20.13
N PRO A 47 -5.97 -4.69 -20.96
CA PRO A 47 -5.80 -5.18 -22.32
C PRO A 47 -4.88 -4.32 -23.22
N ASP A 48 -4.74 -3.03 -22.90
CA ASP A 48 -3.80 -2.11 -23.54
C ASP A 48 -2.42 -2.06 -22.85
N LEU A 49 -2.09 -3.09 -22.05
CA LEU A 49 -0.81 -3.33 -21.39
C LEU A 49 -0.41 -2.27 -20.34
N ARG A 50 -1.37 -1.53 -19.79
CA ARG A 50 -1.09 -0.61 -18.68
C ARG A 50 -1.01 -1.34 -17.36
N LEU A 51 -0.10 -0.90 -16.51
CA LEU A 51 0.03 -1.44 -15.16
C LEU A 51 -1.17 -1.07 -14.30
N LYS A 52 -1.87 -2.09 -13.80
CA LYS A 52 -2.97 -2.02 -12.84
C LYS A 52 -2.85 -3.19 -11.84
N PRO A 53 -3.38 -3.02 -10.61
CA PRO A 53 -3.88 -1.79 -10.00
C PRO A 53 -2.75 -0.78 -9.78
N GLU A 54 -3.05 0.48 -9.45
CA GLU A 54 -2.04 1.47 -9.06
C GLU A 54 -1.55 1.27 -7.64
N ILE A 55 -2.48 0.91 -6.74
CA ILE A 55 -2.23 0.79 -5.30
C ILE A 55 -3.28 -0.15 -4.69
N SER A 56 -2.97 -0.73 -3.56
CA SER A 56 -3.87 -1.61 -2.81
C SER A 56 -4.35 -0.97 -1.51
N ALA A 57 -5.52 -1.36 -1.04
CA ALA A 57 -6.09 -0.98 0.25
C ALA A 57 -6.81 -2.17 0.88
N HIS A 58 -7.12 -2.09 2.17
CA HIS A 58 -7.86 -3.13 2.88
C HIS A 58 -9.27 -3.27 2.31
N GLY A 59 -9.64 -4.50 1.98
CA GLY A 59 -10.93 -4.83 1.38
C GLY A 59 -11.48 -6.20 1.81
N GLY A 60 -10.78 -6.92 2.67
CA GLY A 60 -11.24 -8.16 3.28
C GLY A 60 -11.80 -7.92 4.68
N GLU A 61 -12.94 -8.52 4.99
CA GLU A 61 -13.58 -8.50 6.32
C GLU A 61 -13.75 -7.06 6.86
N ILE A 62 -14.30 -6.19 6.03
CA ILE A 62 -14.49 -4.79 6.38
C ILE A 62 -15.86 -4.59 7.02
N THR A 63 -15.88 -4.37 8.32
CA THR A 63 -17.07 -3.97 9.05
C THR A 63 -17.39 -2.50 8.80
N SER A 64 -18.62 -2.22 8.36
CA SER A 64 -19.06 -0.86 8.07
C SER A 64 -20.54 -0.67 8.36
N ALA A 65 -20.99 0.59 8.40
CA ALA A 65 -22.39 0.92 8.58
C ALA A 65 -23.20 0.53 7.35
N VAL A 66 -24.34 -0.11 7.58
CA VAL A 66 -25.36 -0.44 6.60
C VAL A 66 -26.70 0.16 7.04
N PRO A 67 -27.74 0.24 6.18
CA PRO A 67 -29.00 0.92 6.49
C PRO A 67 -29.66 0.52 7.82
N ASN A 68 -29.46 -0.71 8.28
CA ASN A 68 -30.08 -1.24 9.49
C ASN A 68 -29.07 -1.64 10.58
N GLY A 69 -27.88 -1.09 10.58
CA GLY A 69 -26.86 -1.40 11.59
C GLY A 69 -25.44 -1.49 11.02
N TRP A 70 -24.75 -2.54 11.38
CA TRP A 70 -23.37 -2.83 10.96
C TRP A 70 -23.32 -4.19 10.32
N ASP A 71 -22.54 -4.34 9.28
CA ASP A 71 -22.31 -5.62 8.62
C ASP A 71 -20.88 -5.70 8.10
N GLU A 72 -20.43 -6.89 7.76
CA GLU A 72 -19.08 -7.18 7.30
C GLU A 72 -19.10 -7.69 5.86
N TYR A 73 -18.34 -7.01 5.00
CA TYR A 73 -18.21 -7.38 3.60
C TYR A 73 -16.74 -7.47 3.18
N SER A 74 -16.51 -8.33 2.19
CA SER A 74 -15.20 -8.45 1.54
C SER A 74 -15.33 -8.16 0.06
N GLY A 75 -14.36 -7.43 -0.49
CA GLY A 75 -14.30 -7.13 -1.92
C GLY A 75 -13.46 -5.90 -2.23
N THR A 76 -13.10 -5.77 -3.51
CA THR A 76 -12.47 -4.53 -4.01
C THR A 76 -13.40 -3.33 -3.87
N SER A 77 -14.72 -3.57 -3.79
CA SER A 77 -15.73 -2.55 -3.50
C SER A 77 -15.61 -1.95 -2.09
N MET A 78 -14.98 -2.66 -1.14
CA MET A 78 -14.66 -2.17 0.20
C MET A 78 -13.28 -1.50 0.24
N ALA A 79 -12.32 -2.00 -0.53
CA ALA A 79 -11.01 -1.39 -0.68
C ALA A 79 -11.06 0.00 -1.31
N THR A 80 -11.94 0.21 -2.29
CA THR A 80 -12.06 1.49 -3.01
C THR A 80 -12.48 2.66 -2.11
N PRO A 81 -13.57 2.59 -1.34
CA PRO A 81 -13.93 3.67 -0.42
C PRO A 81 -12.93 3.83 0.73
N ASN A 82 -12.29 2.76 1.19
CA ASN A 82 -11.20 2.84 2.15
C ASN A 82 -10.06 3.71 1.61
N LEU A 83 -9.62 3.46 0.38
CA LEU A 83 -8.61 4.28 -0.29
C LEU A 83 -9.07 5.71 -0.55
N ALA A 84 -10.33 5.92 -0.93
CA ALA A 84 -10.90 7.25 -1.13
C ALA A 84 -10.90 8.08 0.16
N GLY A 85 -11.23 7.46 1.30
CA GLY A 85 -11.11 8.07 2.62
C GLY A 85 -9.66 8.44 2.97
N ALA A 86 -8.73 7.51 2.73
CA ALA A 86 -7.30 7.75 2.91
C ALA A 86 -6.81 8.93 2.06
N MET A 87 -7.21 9.00 0.80
CA MET A 87 -6.87 10.09 -0.11
C MET A 87 -7.44 11.43 0.38
N SER A 88 -8.66 11.43 0.90
CA SER A 88 -9.29 12.65 1.46
C SER A 88 -8.52 13.18 2.66
N LEU A 89 -7.99 12.31 3.52
CA LEU A 89 -7.14 12.69 4.65
C LEU A 89 -5.81 13.28 4.17
N VAL A 90 -5.16 12.68 3.20
CA VAL A 90 -3.91 13.20 2.62
C VAL A 90 -4.13 14.56 1.95
N LEU A 91 -5.22 14.72 1.20
CA LEU A 91 -5.59 16.01 0.59
C LEU A 91 -5.88 17.07 1.66
N GLY A 92 -6.60 16.73 2.72
CA GLY A 92 -6.85 17.61 3.86
C GLY A 92 -5.54 18.06 4.52
N TYR A 93 -4.61 17.11 4.70
CA TYR A 93 -3.29 17.38 5.25
C TYR A 93 -2.47 18.34 4.37
N ILE A 94 -2.41 18.10 3.05
CA ILE A 94 -1.75 19.00 2.09
C ILE A 94 -2.35 20.40 2.15
N ASN A 95 -3.67 20.52 2.24
CA ASN A 95 -4.37 21.80 2.28
C ASN A 95 -4.09 22.60 3.56
N ASN A 96 -4.00 21.93 4.70
CA ASN A 96 -3.94 22.57 6.01
C ASN A 96 -2.49 22.80 6.51
N ASN A 97 -1.52 22.06 5.96
CA ASN A 97 -0.13 22.08 6.45
C ASN A 97 0.86 22.67 5.44
N LYS A 98 0.53 23.85 4.88
CA LYS A 98 1.42 24.57 3.95
C LYS A 98 2.82 24.82 4.51
N GLY A 99 2.96 24.94 5.84
CA GLY A 99 4.25 25.14 6.51
C GLY A 99 5.06 23.86 6.71
N PHE A 100 4.44 22.68 6.69
CA PHE A 100 5.12 21.39 6.81
C PHE A 100 5.84 20.97 5.52
N PHE A 101 5.32 21.43 4.39
CA PHE A 101 5.98 21.28 3.10
C PHE A 101 6.39 22.68 2.60
N PRO A 102 7.54 23.22 3.08
CA PRO A 102 7.98 24.57 2.70
C PRO A 102 8.09 24.78 1.19
N MET A 103 8.35 23.69 0.45
CA MET A 103 8.43 23.69 -1.00
C MET A 103 7.05 23.70 -1.69
N LEU A 104 5.95 23.46 -0.94
CA LEU A 104 4.59 23.56 -1.47
C LEU A 104 4.12 25.02 -1.55
N SER A 105 4.75 25.91 -0.80
CA SER A 105 4.39 27.33 -0.71
C SER A 105 5.29 28.25 -1.55
N SER A 106 6.31 27.71 -2.23
CA SER A 106 7.19 28.52 -3.06
C SER A 106 6.64 28.71 -4.47
N GLU A 107 6.80 29.89 -5.03
CA GLU A 107 6.33 30.27 -6.37
C GLU A 107 6.84 29.38 -7.53
N THR A 108 7.85 28.56 -7.27
CA THR A 108 8.49 27.68 -8.24
C THR A 108 8.05 26.21 -8.14
N GLY A 109 7.20 25.87 -7.14
CA GLY A 109 6.93 24.48 -6.78
C GLY A 109 5.54 24.01 -7.16
N ILE A 110 4.94 23.38 -6.20
CA ILE A 110 3.74 22.55 -6.27
C ILE A 110 2.44 23.37 -6.44
N ASP A 111 2.46 24.68 -6.24
CA ASP A 111 1.27 25.52 -6.48
C ASP A 111 0.78 25.50 -7.94
N LYS A 112 1.59 24.98 -8.87
CA LYS A 112 1.21 24.73 -10.27
C LYS A 112 0.79 23.29 -10.54
N GLU A 113 1.07 22.36 -9.63
CA GLU A 113 0.60 20.99 -9.76
C GLU A 113 -0.74 20.81 -9.04
N ASP A 114 -1.64 20.06 -9.65
CA ASP A 114 -2.89 19.68 -9.03
C ASP A 114 -2.61 18.88 -7.73
N LYS A 115 -3.26 19.27 -6.64
CA LYS A 115 -3.10 18.64 -5.33
C LYS A 115 -3.47 17.16 -5.33
N VAL A 116 -4.39 16.75 -6.20
CA VAL A 116 -4.74 15.34 -6.38
C VAL A 116 -3.56 14.57 -6.95
N THR A 117 -2.88 15.14 -7.93
CA THR A 117 -1.64 14.58 -8.50
C THR A 117 -0.57 14.38 -7.43
N ILE A 118 -0.37 15.38 -6.57
CA ILE A 118 0.60 15.28 -5.47
C ILE A 118 0.20 14.21 -4.48
N ALA A 119 -1.07 14.14 -4.08
CA ALA A 119 -1.59 13.12 -3.18
C ALA A 119 -1.43 11.72 -3.77
N ASN A 120 -1.73 11.52 -5.05
CA ASN A 120 -1.49 10.26 -5.77
C ASN A 120 -0.01 9.84 -5.68
N ARG A 121 0.90 10.77 -5.97
CA ARG A 121 2.34 10.51 -5.95
C ARG A 121 2.84 10.20 -4.54
N LEU A 122 2.38 10.92 -3.53
CA LEU A 122 2.70 10.64 -2.13
C LEU A 122 2.23 9.24 -1.72
N MET A 123 0.96 8.92 -1.97
CA MET A 123 0.39 7.63 -1.62
C MET A 123 1.13 6.47 -2.30
N MET A 124 1.39 6.58 -3.61
CA MET A 124 2.08 5.51 -4.35
C MET A 124 3.57 5.42 -3.98
N SER A 125 4.25 6.54 -3.73
CA SER A 125 5.68 6.55 -3.36
C SER A 125 5.95 5.97 -1.98
N THR A 126 4.95 5.95 -1.11
CA THR A 126 5.09 5.53 0.29
C THR A 126 4.33 4.26 0.63
N ALA A 127 3.67 3.68 -0.36
CA ALA A 127 2.97 2.40 -0.20
C ALA A 127 3.93 1.32 0.32
N THR A 128 3.41 0.44 1.16
CA THR A 128 4.17 -0.67 1.72
C THR A 128 4.01 -1.90 0.85
N ILE A 129 5.12 -2.45 0.37
CA ILE A 129 5.09 -3.68 -0.41
C ILE A 129 4.49 -4.80 0.42
N ALA A 130 3.45 -5.46 -0.11
CA ALA A 130 2.85 -6.64 0.50
C ALA A 130 3.59 -7.91 0.04
N TYR A 131 3.69 -8.86 0.95
CA TYR A 131 4.38 -10.13 0.76
C TYR A 131 3.40 -11.28 0.97
N ASP A 132 3.63 -12.38 0.27
CA ASP A 132 2.91 -13.62 0.50
C ASP A 132 3.33 -14.33 1.81
N GLU A 133 2.68 -15.43 2.13
CA GLU A 133 2.97 -16.23 3.32
C GLU A 133 4.39 -16.82 3.33
N PHE A 134 5.02 -16.94 2.17
CA PHE A 134 6.40 -17.41 2.04
C PHE A 134 7.43 -16.28 2.11
N GLY A 135 6.97 -15.03 2.15
CA GLY A 135 7.83 -13.84 2.23
C GLY A 135 8.34 -13.34 0.89
N PHE A 136 7.71 -13.73 -0.21
CA PHE A 136 7.98 -13.16 -1.52
C PHE A 136 7.07 -11.95 -1.78
N PRO A 137 7.56 -10.87 -2.39
CA PRO A 137 6.72 -9.74 -2.73
C PRO A 137 5.70 -10.12 -3.79
N TYR A 138 4.45 -9.73 -3.60
CA TYR A 138 3.46 -9.90 -4.66
C TYR A 138 3.86 -9.11 -5.91
N SER A 139 3.48 -9.65 -7.07
CA SER A 139 3.71 -8.98 -8.35
C SER A 139 3.09 -7.58 -8.37
N PRO A 140 3.76 -6.56 -8.94
CA PRO A 140 3.14 -5.24 -9.16
C PRO A 140 1.82 -5.30 -9.91
N ARG A 141 1.59 -6.31 -10.75
CA ARG A 141 0.30 -6.55 -11.43
C ARG A 141 -0.82 -6.97 -10.47
N LYS A 142 -0.51 -7.40 -9.24
CA LYS A 142 -1.48 -7.75 -8.21
C LYS A 142 -1.63 -6.64 -7.16
N GLN A 143 -0.54 -6.02 -6.73
CA GLN A 143 -0.55 -5.04 -5.65
C GLN A 143 -0.34 -3.58 -6.07
N GLY A 144 0.06 -3.31 -7.31
CA GLY A 144 0.49 -1.98 -7.73
C GLY A 144 1.74 -1.53 -6.98
N ALA A 145 1.72 -0.33 -6.45
CA ALA A 145 2.78 0.22 -5.61
C ALA A 145 2.85 -0.44 -4.21
N GLY A 146 1.83 -1.21 -3.83
CA GLY A 146 1.71 -1.84 -2.52
C GLY A 146 0.48 -1.36 -1.74
N LEU A 147 0.43 -1.69 -0.46
CA LEU A 147 -0.64 -1.28 0.45
C LEU A 147 -0.49 0.20 0.83
N ALA A 148 -1.56 0.96 0.69
CA ALA A 148 -1.61 2.37 1.06
C ALA A 148 -1.28 2.61 2.53
N ASP A 149 -0.40 3.57 2.80
CA ASP A 149 0.02 3.96 4.15
C ASP A 149 -0.14 5.48 4.32
N ILE A 150 -1.22 5.88 4.96
CA ILE A 150 -1.58 7.30 5.16
C ILE A 150 -0.52 8.01 5.99
N ASN A 151 -0.01 7.36 7.04
CA ASN A 151 0.97 7.97 7.92
C ASN A 151 2.27 8.26 7.18
N LYS A 152 2.77 7.30 6.40
CA LYS A 152 3.95 7.52 5.56
C LYS A 152 3.71 8.58 4.50
N ALA A 153 2.53 8.61 3.86
CA ALA A 153 2.20 9.62 2.86
C ALA A 153 2.19 11.04 3.44
N MET A 154 1.74 11.22 4.68
CA MET A 154 1.71 12.52 5.35
C MET A 154 3.05 12.92 5.98
N THR A 155 3.92 11.98 6.31
CA THR A 155 5.19 12.27 7.01
C THR A 155 6.42 12.23 6.12
N THR A 156 6.30 11.71 4.89
CA THR A 156 7.42 11.65 3.94
C THR A 156 7.91 13.04 3.57
N GLN A 157 9.22 13.14 3.35
CA GLN A 157 9.86 14.37 2.90
C GLN A 157 10.29 14.31 1.43
N ALA A 158 9.83 13.29 0.70
CA ALA A 158 10.07 13.15 -0.73
C ALA A 158 9.02 12.25 -1.38
N TYR A 159 8.83 12.42 -2.68
CA TYR A 159 8.08 11.47 -3.50
C TYR A 159 8.77 11.24 -4.84
N ILE A 160 8.48 10.10 -5.43
CA ILE A 160 8.90 9.75 -6.79
C ILE A 160 7.81 10.21 -7.76
N TYR A 161 8.22 10.72 -8.91
CA TYR A 161 7.28 11.04 -9.99
C TYR A 161 7.85 10.75 -11.36
N VAL A 162 6.97 10.46 -12.28
CA VAL A 162 7.27 10.29 -13.70
C VAL A 162 6.80 11.56 -14.42
N PRO A 163 7.68 12.27 -15.13
CA PRO A 163 7.29 13.48 -15.86
C PRO A 163 6.12 13.22 -16.81
N GLY A 164 5.12 14.09 -16.78
CA GLY A 164 3.90 13.95 -17.60
C GLY A 164 2.86 12.96 -17.08
N SER A 165 3.10 12.30 -15.94
CA SER A 165 2.14 11.39 -15.30
C SER A 165 1.66 11.93 -13.95
N ASP A 166 0.37 11.78 -13.68
CA ASP A 166 -0.24 12.02 -12.37
C ASP A 166 -0.01 10.84 -11.38
N LYS A 167 0.57 9.75 -11.84
CA LYS A 167 0.84 8.52 -11.10
C LYS A 167 2.33 8.24 -10.99
N THR A 168 2.74 7.61 -9.91
CA THR A 168 4.11 7.09 -9.73
C THR A 168 4.19 5.67 -10.28
N LYS A 169 4.05 5.54 -11.59
CA LYS A 169 4.22 4.28 -12.31
C LYS A 169 4.79 4.53 -13.70
N ILE A 170 5.54 3.58 -14.20
CA ILE A 170 6.10 3.60 -15.54
C ILE A 170 5.42 2.50 -16.36
N GLU A 171 4.85 2.88 -17.49
CA GLU A 171 4.26 1.93 -18.43
C GLU A 171 5.36 1.46 -19.40
N THR A 172 5.71 0.19 -19.32
CA THR A 172 6.73 -0.39 -20.21
C THR A 172 6.12 -0.91 -21.51
N PHE A 173 4.79 -1.10 -21.55
CA PHE A 173 4.05 -1.67 -22.66
C PHE A 173 4.68 -2.98 -23.17
N ASP A 174 4.59 -3.23 -24.47
CA ASP A 174 5.24 -4.38 -25.12
C ASP A 174 6.66 -4.02 -25.54
N SER A 175 7.64 -4.80 -25.06
CA SER A 175 9.04 -4.69 -25.46
C SER A 175 9.46 -5.94 -26.22
N ARG A 176 9.61 -5.83 -27.54
CA ARG A 176 10.02 -6.95 -28.40
C ARG A 176 11.45 -7.42 -28.13
N THR A 177 12.30 -6.55 -27.61
CA THR A 177 13.70 -6.86 -27.26
C THR A 177 13.86 -7.35 -25.84
N GLY A 178 12.85 -7.17 -24.98
CA GLY A 178 12.94 -7.40 -23.54
C GLY A 178 13.77 -6.35 -22.79
N GLU A 179 14.30 -5.35 -23.48
CA GLU A 179 15.06 -4.25 -22.89
C GLU A 179 14.17 -3.01 -22.75
N PHE A 180 14.26 -2.35 -21.58
CA PHE A 180 13.55 -1.10 -21.31
C PHE A 180 14.33 -0.25 -20.30
N THR A 181 14.13 1.05 -20.36
CA THR A 181 14.71 2.01 -19.41
C THR A 181 13.62 2.58 -18.54
N LEU A 182 13.80 2.52 -17.22
CA LEU A 182 12.91 3.15 -16.25
C LEU A 182 13.48 4.52 -15.87
N SER A 183 12.78 5.59 -16.22
CA SER A 183 13.18 6.96 -15.88
C SER A 183 12.18 7.58 -14.93
N PHE A 184 12.65 8.12 -13.82
CA PHE A 184 11.85 8.79 -12.82
C PHE A 184 12.66 9.91 -12.14
N ASN A 185 11.94 10.81 -11.49
CA ASN A 185 12.53 11.87 -10.69
C ASN A 185 12.13 11.71 -9.22
N VAL A 186 12.96 12.24 -8.33
CA VAL A 186 12.66 12.34 -6.90
C VAL A 186 12.47 13.81 -6.55
N LYS A 187 11.31 14.17 -6.02
CA LYS A 187 11.03 15.51 -5.49
C LYS A 187 11.34 15.53 -4.01
N ASN A 188 12.27 16.40 -3.59
CA ASN A 188 12.52 16.70 -2.19
C ASN A 188 11.51 17.73 -1.70
N LEU A 189 10.78 17.44 -0.63
CA LEU A 189 9.78 18.30 0.00
C LEU A 189 10.34 19.04 1.22
N SER A 190 11.57 18.68 1.67
CA SER A 190 12.20 19.33 2.80
C SER A 190 12.97 20.58 2.37
N SER A 191 13.21 21.48 3.32
CA SER A 191 14.06 22.66 3.13
C SER A 191 15.57 22.35 3.09
N THR A 192 15.96 21.10 3.35
CA THR A 192 17.35 20.67 3.42
C THR A 192 17.67 19.67 2.31
N GLN A 193 18.92 19.64 1.89
CA GLN A 193 19.41 18.64 0.95
C GLN A 193 19.33 17.25 1.57
N ARG A 194 18.83 16.27 0.81
CA ARG A 194 18.68 14.87 1.22
C ARG A 194 19.42 13.94 0.27
N LYS A 195 19.98 12.87 0.82
CA LYS A 195 20.60 11.79 0.05
C LYS A 195 19.64 10.59 0.06
N TYR A 196 19.41 10.04 -1.11
CA TYR A 196 18.57 8.84 -1.28
C TYR A 196 19.43 7.70 -1.80
N LYS A 197 19.19 6.51 -1.28
CA LYS A 197 19.79 5.26 -1.77
C LYS A 197 18.73 4.52 -2.60
N ILE A 198 19.08 4.16 -3.81
CA ILE A 198 18.30 3.25 -4.63
C ILE A 198 18.88 1.87 -4.42
N SER A 199 18.05 0.90 -4.08
CA SER A 199 18.40 -0.52 -3.99
C SER A 199 17.45 -1.31 -4.89
N THR A 200 17.99 -2.27 -5.62
CA THR A 200 17.26 -3.22 -6.46
C THR A 200 17.33 -4.59 -5.83
#